data_e53c7d2db29e49f595299b31e4cfb169
#
_entry.id   e53c7d2db29e49f595299b31e4cfb169
#
_cell.length_a   1.000
_cell.length_b   1.000
_cell.length_c   1.000
_cell.angle_alpha   90.00
_cell.angle_beta   90.00
_cell.angle_gamma   90.00
#
_symmetry.space_group_name_H-M   'P 1'
#
loop_
_entity.id
_entity.type
_entity.pdbx_description
1 polymer ?
#
loop_
_entity_poly.entity_id
_entity_poly.type
_entity_poly.pdbx_seq_one_letter_code
_entity_poly.pdbx_strand_id
1 'polypeptide(L)'
;RDATNEDVEAHVEWLRAQGLAPASVIRAVTVVRGLHRFLSAEERTDHDPTLRLETPRRPQSLPKALTEEQIERLFAAVAQADGPVGLRDSALLEVLYGSGLRISEAVGLSMGDIDLDGRLLRAFGKGAKERIVPIGSVAGRALAMWFDARPALFPTRWRSRDDETAVFLNQRGGRLTRQGGWLVLDGHAGRAGLADVVSPHVLRHSCATHMLDRGADIRAVQELLGHASISTTQLYTKVVTERLW
;
A
#
# COMPACT_ATOMS: atom_id res chain seq x y z
N ARG A 1 25.10 33.81 4.99
CA ARG A 1 24.86 33.78 6.43
C ARG A 1 24.44 32.36 6.77
N ASP A 2 25.19 31.72 7.65
CA ASP A 2 24.86 30.37 8.07
C ASP A 2 23.62 30.37 8.95
N ALA A 3 22.77 29.36 8.80
CA ALA A 3 21.56 29.23 9.62
C ALA A 3 21.95 28.91 11.06
N THR A 4 21.28 29.56 12.01
CA THR A 4 21.44 29.31 13.44
C THR A 4 20.39 28.34 13.97
N ASN A 5 20.56 27.83 15.19
CA ASN A 5 19.53 27.02 15.85
C ASN A 5 18.20 27.79 16.01
N GLU A 6 18.30 29.11 16.30
CA GLU A 6 17.14 29.99 16.44
C GLU A 6 16.36 30.14 15.11
N ASP A 7 17.08 30.21 13.96
CA ASP A 7 16.45 30.28 12.65
C ASP A 7 15.65 28.99 12.35
N VAL A 8 16.18 27.83 12.75
CA VAL A 8 15.51 26.55 12.54
C VAL A 8 14.31 26.39 13.47
N GLU A 9 14.43 26.81 14.72
CA GLU A 9 13.32 26.81 15.69
C GLU A 9 12.20 27.75 15.22
N ALA A 10 12.52 28.98 14.81
CA ALA A 10 11.55 29.92 14.27
C ALA A 10 10.85 29.36 13.01
N HIS A 11 11.57 28.64 12.15
CA HIS A 11 10.96 27.98 11.00
C HIS A 11 9.94 26.90 11.43
N VAL A 12 10.25 26.11 12.45
CA VAL A 12 9.34 25.09 12.97
C VAL A 12 8.09 25.71 13.58
N GLU A 13 8.25 26.81 14.32
CA GLU A 13 7.14 27.56 14.89
C GLU A 13 6.26 28.17 13.80
N TRP A 14 6.88 28.73 12.76
CA TRP A 14 6.16 29.24 11.60
C TRP A 14 5.33 28.16 10.91
N LEU A 15 5.89 26.96 10.69
CA LEU A 15 5.16 25.83 10.10
C LEU A 15 3.94 25.44 10.95
N ARG A 16 4.08 25.47 12.28
CA ARG A 16 2.96 25.21 13.20
C ARG A 16 1.89 26.30 13.12
N ALA A 17 2.31 27.55 13.07
CA ALA A 17 1.41 28.72 12.95
C ALA A 17 0.62 28.71 11.61
N GLN A 18 1.19 28.11 10.55
CA GLN A 18 0.48 27.88 9.28
C GLN A 18 -0.57 26.76 9.37
N GLY A 19 -0.79 26.14 10.52
CA GLY A 19 -1.77 25.08 10.70
C GLY A 19 -1.38 23.73 10.08
N LEU A 20 -0.10 23.50 9.79
CA LEU A 20 0.34 22.21 9.26
C LEU A 20 0.12 21.10 10.29
N ALA A 21 -0.35 19.95 9.79
CA ALA A 21 -0.50 18.76 10.62
C ALA A 21 0.86 18.36 11.27
N PRO A 22 0.86 17.86 12.52
CA PRO A 22 2.09 17.48 13.23
C PRO A 22 3.02 16.55 12.42
N ALA A 23 2.45 15.63 11.65
CA ALA A 23 3.22 14.72 10.78
C ALA A 23 3.96 15.47 9.65
N SER A 24 3.37 16.56 9.12
CA SER A 24 3.99 17.40 8.10
C SER A 24 5.14 18.21 8.69
N VAL A 25 4.97 18.76 9.89
CA VAL A 25 6.02 19.48 10.63
C VAL A 25 7.21 18.54 10.92
N ILE A 26 6.94 17.31 11.41
CA ILE A 26 7.99 16.31 11.65
C ILE A 26 8.76 15.99 10.37
N ARG A 27 8.05 15.87 9.24
CA ARG A 27 8.68 15.62 7.93
C ARG A 27 9.59 16.78 7.52
N ALA A 28 9.13 18.03 7.66
CA ALA A 28 9.92 19.19 7.37
C ALA A 28 11.19 19.26 8.24
N VAL A 29 11.07 19.04 9.55
CA VAL A 29 12.22 18.93 10.47
C VAL A 29 13.20 17.84 10.03
N THR A 30 12.71 16.68 9.60
CA THR A 30 13.55 15.58 9.13
C THR A 30 14.35 15.97 7.88
N VAL A 31 13.72 16.70 6.95
CA VAL A 31 14.38 17.20 5.72
C VAL A 31 15.46 18.21 6.07
N VAL A 32 15.16 19.19 6.92
CA VAL A 32 16.13 20.19 7.37
C VAL A 32 17.33 19.55 8.06
N ARG A 33 17.11 18.58 8.95
CA ARG A 33 18.19 17.80 9.56
C ARG A 33 19.03 17.03 8.54
N GLY A 34 18.37 16.40 7.56
CA GLY A 34 19.07 15.68 6.49
C GLY A 34 19.98 16.62 5.69
N LEU A 35 19.50 17.81 5.37
CA LEU A 35 20.27 18.83 4.67
C LEU A 35 21.50 19.27 5.47
N HIS A 36 21.33 19.65 6.75
CA HIS A 36 22.45 20.13 7.56
C HIS A 36 23.48 19.03 7.86
N ARG A 37 23.06 17.79 8.08
CA ARG A 37 23.96 16.66 8.17
C ARG A 37 24.78 16.44 6.90
N PHE A 38 24.13 16.57 5.73
CA PHE A 38 24.82 16.48 4.45
C PHE A 38 25.85 17.61 4.30
N LEU A 39 25.45 18.85 4.57
CA LEU A 39 26.35 20.01 4.47
C LEU A 39 27.55 19.90 5.42
N SER A 40 27.34 19.39 6.62
CA SER A 40 28.43 19.15 7.58
C SER A 40 29.34 18.01 7.15
N ALA A 41 28.79 16.92 6.57
CA ALA A 41 29.57 15.81 6.05
C ALA A 41 30.42 16.19 4.81
N GLU A 42 29.94 17.14 4.02
CA GLU A 42 30.65 17.71 2.87
C GLU A 42 31.57 18.90 3.26
N GLU A 43 31.81 19.11 4.57
CA GLU A 43 32.64 20.22 5.11
C GLU A 43 32.22 21.61 4.59
N ARG A 44 30.94 21.78 4.26
CA ARG A 44 30.38 23.03 3.75
C ARG A 44 29.89 23.98 4.84
N THR A 45 29.74 23.47 6.06
CA THR A 45 29.40 24.23 7.26
C THR A 45 30.16 23.71 8.47
N ASP A 46 30.60 24.60 9.35
CA ASP A 46 31.36 24.26 10.54
C ASP A 46 30.47 23.76 11.69
N HIS A 47 29.15 23.88 11.57
CA HIS A 47 28.19 23.48 12.60
C HIS A 47 26.86 23.00 12.01
N ASP A 48 26.18 22.13 12.75
CA ASP A 48 24.82 21.68 12.44
C ASP A 48 23.81 22.37 13.40
N PRO A 49 23.02 23.36 12.92
CA PRO A 49 22.06 24.11 13.75
C PRO A 49 20.89 23.25 14.20
N THR A 50 20.76 21.99 13.71
CA THR A 50 19.65 21.11 14.04
C THR A 50 19.94 20.16 15.20
N LEU A 51 21.15 20.14 15.74
CA LEU A 51 21.57 19.19 16.78
C LEU A 51 20.73 19.29 18.07
N ARG A 52 20.32 20.51 18.44
CA ARG A 52 19.52 20.77 19.65
C ARG A 52 18.01 20.85 19.38
N LEU A 53 17.59 20.74 18.11
CA LEU A 53 16.19 20.86 17.75
C LEU A 53 15.37 19.70 18.32
N GLU A 54 14.40 20.00 19.16
CA GLU A 54 13.46 19.00 19.63
C GLU A 54 12.53 18.56 18.50
N THR A 55 12.50 17.26 18.23
CA THR A 55 11.54 16.71 17.27
C THR A 55 10.19 16.57 17.96
N PRO A 56 9.11 17.14 17.42
CA PRO A 56 7.78 16.88 17.96
C PRO A 56 7.55 15.36 18.03
N ARG A 57 7.16 14.86 19.19
CA ARG A 57 6.81 13.44 19.35
C ARG A 57 5.58 13.17 18.50
N ARG A 58 5.70 12.20 17.61
CA ARG A 58 4.55 11.71 16.87
C ARG A 58 3.60 11.06 17.88
N PRO A 59 2.32 11.44 17.95
CA PRO A 59 1.36 10.63 18.69
C PRO A 59 1.44 9.22 18.11
N GLN A 60 1.85 8.24 18.89
CA GLN A 60 1.86 6.83 18.47
C GLN A 60 0.41 6.31 18.52
N SER A 61 -0.40 6.76 17.62
CA SER A 61 -1.61 6.05 17.24
C SER A 61 -1.19 5.03 16.20
N LEU A 62 -0.93 3.80 16.63
CA LEU A 62 -0.90 2.68 15.69
C LEU A 62 -2.28 2.67 15.03
N PRO A 63 -2.38 2.69 13.70
CA PRO A 63 -3.66 2.53 13.03
C PRO A 63 -4.28 1.24 13.55
N LYS A 64 -5.46 1.31 14.13
CA LYS A 64 -6.19 0.10 14.53
C LYS A 64 -6.54 -0.67 13.27
N ALA A 65 -6.37 -1.99 13.31
CA ALA A 65 -6.90 -2.85 12.26
C ALA A 65 -8.43 -2.63 12.15
N LEU A 66 -8.95 -2.72 10.95
CA LEU A 66 -10.39 -2.73 10.73
C LEU A 66 -11.00 -3.97 11.40
N THR A 67 -12.19 -3.85 11.94
CA THR A 67 -12.95 -5.01 12.40
C THR A 67 -13.45 -5.85 11.22
N GLU A 68 -13.77 -7.12 11.44
CA GLU A 68 -14.36 -7.97 10.40
C GLU A 68 -15.63 -7.34 9.82
N GLU A 69 -16.49 -6.77 10.65
CA GLU A 69 -17.69 -6.03 10.23
C GLU A 69 -17.35 -4.83 9.32
N GLN A 70 -16.28 -4.08 9.62
CA GLN A 70 -15.84 -2.98 8.75
C GLN A 70 -15.31 -3.48 7.41
N ILE A 71 -14.62 -4.61 7.40
CA ILE A 71 -14.18 -5.28 6.17
C ILE A 71 -15.39 -5.73 5.35
N GLU A 72 -16.38 -6.38 5.95
CA GLU A 72 -17.60 -6.81 5.28
C GLU A 72 -18.36 -5.62 4.68
N ARG A 73 -18.51 -4.52 5.42
CA ARG A 73 -19.12 -3.27 4.91
C ARG A 73 -18.37 -2.69 3.72
N LEU A 74 -17.03 -2.70 3.76
CA LEU A 74 -16.20 -2.23 2.65
C LEU A 74 -16.45 -3.08 1.40
N PHE A 75 -16.38 -4.41 1.52
CA PHE A 75 -16.62 -5.31 0.39
C PHE A 75 -18.06 -5.30 -0.11
N ALA A 76 -19.04 -5.13 0.77
CA ALA A 76 -20.43 -4.91 0.36
C ALA A 76 -20.61 -3.65 -0.48
N ALA A 77 -19.90 -2.56 -0.14
CA ALA A 77 -19.90 -1.33 -0.96
C ALA A 77 -19.22 -1.51 -2.31
N VAL A 78 -18.17 -2.35 -2.39
CA VAL A 78 -17.51 -2.72 -3.65
C VAL A 78 -18.44 -3.55 -4.53
N ALA A 79 -19.14 -4.51 -3.95
CA ALA A 79 -20.06 -5.40 -4.67
C ALA A 79 -21.28 -4.67 -5.30
N GLN A 80 -21.57 -3.45 -4.86
CA GLN A 80 -22.61 -2.60 -5.46
C GLN A 80 -22.13 -1.88 -6.74
N ALA A 81 -20.84 -1.96 -7.08
CA ALA A 81 -20.32 -1.33 -8.27
C ALA A 81 -20.48 -2.26 -9.47
N ASP A 82 -21.22 -1.81 -10.48
CA ASP A 82 -21.54 -2.59 -11.67
C ASP A 82 -20.49 -2.47 -12.78
N GLY A 83 -20.55 -3.44 -13.71
CA GLY A 83 -19.78 -3.45 -14.94
C GLY A 83 -18.28 -3.72 -14.76
N PRO A 84 -17.50 -3.58 -15.84
CA PRO A 84 -16.07 -3.93 -15.84
C PRO A 84 -15.24 -3.17 -14.79
N VAL A 85 -15.60 -1.91 -14.50
CA VAL A 85 -14.92 -1.09 -13.50
C VAL A 85 -15.19 -1.63 -12.09
N GLY A 86 -16.43 -2.05 -11.79
CA GLY A 86 -16.77 -2.66 -10.51
C GLY A 86 -16.03 -3.98 -10.28
N LEU A 87 -15.94 -4.83 -11.31
CA LEU A 87 -15.17 -6.09 -11.25
C LEU A 87 -13.67 -5.85 -11.05
N ARG A 88 -13.11 -4.83 -11.71
CA ARG A 88 -11.72 -4.39 -11.48
C ARG A 88 -11.51 -3.97 -10.03
N ASP A 89 -12.40 -3.15 -9.50
CA ASP A 89 -12.29 -2.61 -8.14
C ASP A 89 -12.40 -3.73 -7.11
N SER A 90 -13.34 -4.66 -7.32
CA SER A 90 -13.47 -5.86 -6.49
C SER A 90 -12.17 -6.68 -6.48
N ALA A 91 -11.63 -7.00 -7.65
CA ALA A 91 -10.39 -7.76 -7.76
C ALA A 91 -9.20 -7.03 -7.09
N LEU A 92 -9.11 -5.71 -7.26
CA LEU A 92 -8.06 -4.90 -6.64
C LEU A 92 -8.13 -4.95 -5.11
N LEU A 93 -9.32 -4.76 -4.53
CA LEU A 93 -9.48 -4.76 -3.07
C LEU A 93 -9.28 -6.17 -2.50
N GLU A 94 -9.75 -7.20 -3.18
CA GLU A 94 -9.53 -8.60 -2.79
C GLU A 94 -8.03 -8.96 -2.79
N VAL A 95 -7.27 -8.51 -3.78
CA VAL A 95 -5.82 -8.71 -3.81
C VAL A 95 -5.12 -7.92 -2.71
N LEU A 96 -5.51 -6.66 -2.48
CA LEU A 96 -4.93 -5.82 -1.42
C LEU A 96 -5.14 -6.43 -0.04
N TYR A 97 -6.37 -6.90 0.25
CA TYR A 97 -6.70 -7.46 1.55
C TYR A 97 -6.28 -8.93 1.65
N GLY A 98 -6.68 -9.77 0.69
CA GLY A 98 -6.46 -11.22 0.76
C GLY A 98 -5.00 -11.64 0.60
N SER A 99 -4.19 -10.85 -0.10
CA SER A 99 -2.75 -11.12 -0.29
C SER A 99 -1.86 -10.14 0.46
N GLY A 100 -2.43 -9.17 1.17
CA GLY A 100 -1.70 -8.17 1.94
C GLY A 100 -0.71 -7.34 1.13
N LEU A 101 -0.95 -7.13 -0.18
CA LEU A 101 -0.04 -6.36 -1.03
C LEU A 101 -0.02 -4.87 -0.66
N ARG A 102 1.11 -4.21 -0.89
CA ARG A 102 1.14 -2.75 -0.95
C ARG A 102 0.39 -2.29 -2.20
N ILE A 103 -0.27 -1.13 -2.13
CA ILE A 103 -0.99 -0.61 -3.29
C ILE A 103 -0.09 -0.46 -4.53
N SER A 104 1.16 -0.05 -4.35
CA SER A 104 2.13 0.03 -5.47
C SER A 104 2.49 -1.33 -6.06
N GLU A 105 2.51 -2.38 -5.24
CA GLU A 105 2.73 -3.75 -5.68
C GLU A 105 1.51 -4.25 -6.47
N ALA A 106 0.30 -4.05 -5.94
CA ALA A 106 -0.93 -4.48 -6.60
C ALA A 106 -1.13 -3.81 -7.97
N VAL A 107 -1.02 -2.47 -8.06
CA VAL A 107 -1.18 -1.78 -9.36
C VAL A 107 -0.02 -2.03 -10.31
N GLY A 108 1.14 -2.44 -9.79
CA GLY A 108 2.32 -2.82 -10.58
C GLY A 108 2.23 -4.21 -11.20
N LEU A 109 1.27 -5.06 -10.81
CA LEU A 109 1.14 -6.41 -11.34
C LEU A 109 0.89 -6.41 -12.86
N SER A 110 1.56 -7.31 -13.53
CA SER A 110 1.34 -7.66 -14.94
C SER A 110 0.68 -9.03 -15.06
N MET A 111 0.02 -9.30 -16.17
CA MET A 111 -0.71 -10.57 -16.40
C MET A 111 0.18 -11.81 -16.18
N GLY A 112 1.47 -11.73 -16.57
CA GLY A 112 2.45 -12.78 -16.35
C GLY A 112 2.93 -12.96 -14.89
N ASP A 113 2.48 -12.11 -13.97
CA ASP A 113 2.80 -12.22 -12.54
C ASP A 113 1.74 -12.99 -11.76
N ILE A 114 0.64 -13.40 -12.40
CA ILE A 114 -0.48 -14.10 -11.78
C ILE A 114 -0.64 -15.50 -12.39
N ASP A 115 -0.57 -16.50 -11.55
CA ASP A 115 -0.93 -17.88 -11.84
C ASP A 115 -2.21 -18.22 -11.06
N LEU A 116 -3.36 -18.15 -11.76
CA LEU A 116 -4.66 -18.47 -11.15
C LEU A 116 -4.83 -19.96 -10.84
N ASP A 117 -4.25 -20.83 -11.67
CA ASP A 117 -4.35 -22.27 -11.48
C ASP A 117 -3.51 -22.72 -10.28
N GLY A 118 -2.28 -22.21 -10.19
CA GLY A 118 -1.39 -22.43 -9.04
C GLY A 118 -1.77 -21.59 -7.82
N ARG A 119 -2.72 -20.66 -7.95
CA ARG A 119 -3.10 -19.68 -6.91
C ARG A 119 -1.93 -18.90 -6.32
N LEU A 120 -1.06 -18.43 -7.18
CA LEU A 120 0.14 -17.70 -6.80
C LEU A 120 0.22 -16.37 -7.56
N LEU A 121 0.78 -15.36 -6.92
CA LEU A 121 1.18 -14.13 -7.59
C LEU A 121 2.61 -13.76 -7.20
N ARG A 122 3.31 -13.13 -8.13
CA ARG A 122 4.66 -12.62 -7.95
C ARG A 122 4.60 -11.11 -7.70
N ALA A 123 4.96 -10.70 -6.49
CA ALA A 123 4.97 -9.30 -6.08
C ALA A 123 6.40 -8.74 -6.06
N PHE A 124 6.56 -7.51 -6.53
CA PHE A 124 7.84 -6.78 -6.55
C PHE A 124 7.86 -5.71 -5.47
N GLY A 125 8.73 -5.89 -4.48
CA GLY A 125 8.91 -4.96 -3.37
C GLY A 125 9.97 -3.88 -3.64
N LYS A 126 10.33 -3.12 -2.59
CA LYS A 126 11.38 -2.10 -2.66
C LYS A 126 12.72 -2.73 -3.08
N GLY A 127 13.38 -2.13 -4.08
CA GLY A 127 14.66 -2.61 -4.61
C GLY A 127 14.51 -3.82 -5.54
N ALA A 128 13.35 -3.96 -6.22
CA ALA A 128 13.03 -5.06 -7.14
C ALA A 128 13.12 -6.47 -6.50
N LYS A 129 13.03 -6.56 -5.17
CA LYS A 129 12.95 -7.85 -4.50
C LYS A 129 11.60 -8.48 -4.78
N GLU A 130 11.62 -9.64 -5.44
CA GLU A 130 10.42 -10.44 -5.69
C GLU A 130 10.10 -11.37 -4.54
N ARG A 131 8.80 -11.62 -4.37
CA ARG A 131 8.28 -12.67 -3.52
C ARG A 131 7.04 -13.29 -4.13
N ILE A 132 6.87 -14.58 -3.89
CA ILE A 132 5.65 -15.30 -4.26
C ILE A 132 4.65 -15.18 -3.12
N VAL A 133 3.42 -14.85 -3.45
CA VAL A 133 2.33 -14.63 -2.50
C VAL A 133 1.15 -15.50 -2.92
N PRO A 134 0.54 -16.27 -2.01
CA PRO A 134 -0.63 -17.07 -2.33
C PRO A 134 -1.86 -16.19 -2.60
N ILE A 135 -2.71 -16.65 -3.50
CA ILE A 135 -3.99 -16.02 -3.82
C ILE A 135 -5.10 -16.82 -3.14
N GLY A 136 -5.80 -16.21 -2.19
CA GLY A 136 -6.96 -16.82 -1.55
C GLY A 136 -8.09 -17.07 -2.56
N SER A 137 -8.98 -18.00 -2.24
CA SER A 137 -10.05 -18.43 -3.18
C SER A 137 -10.98 -17.29 -3.60
N VAL A 138 -11.22 -16.31 -2.71
CA VAL A 138 -12.07 -15.14 -3.00
C VAL A 138 -11.36 -14.20 -3.98
N ALA A 139 -10.12 -13.85 -3.70
CA ALA A 139 -9.29 -13.02 -4.58
C ALA A 139 -9.09 -13.69 -5.96
N GLY A 140 -8.90 -15.02 -6.00
CA GLY A 140 -8.78 -15.77 -7.25
C GLY A 140 -10.03 -15.69 -8.11
N ARG A 141 -11.21 -15.87 -7.51
CA ARG A 141 -12.49 -15.70 -8.24
C ARG A 141 -12.69 -14.26 -8.73
N ALA A 142 -12.40 -13.27 -7.89
CA ALA A 142 -12.52 -11.86 -8.28
C ALA A 142 -11.57 -11.51 -9.44
N LEU A 143 -10.34 -12.02 -9.42
CA LEU A 143 -9.39 -11.86 -10.51
C LEU A 143 -9.88 -12.54 -11.80
N ALA A 144 -10.40 -13.75 -11.72
CA ALA A 144 -10.94 -14.46 -12.90
C ALA A 144 -12.09 -13.64 -13.53
N MET A 145 -13.06 -13.22 -12.74
CA MET A 145 -14.18 -12.38 -13.22
C MET A 145 -13.68 -11.05 -13.83
N TRP A 146 -12.67 -10.46 -13.22
CA TRP A 146 -12.05 -9.26 -13.78
C TRP A 146 -11.33 -9.55 -15.10
N PHE A 147 -10.59 -10.64 -15.21
CA PHE A 147 -9.87 -10.98 -16.45
C PHE A 147 -10.82 -11.20 -17.62
N ASP A 148 -11.97 -11.81 -17.38
CA ASP A 148 -13.02 -11.96 -18.39
C ASP A 148 -13.62 -10.60 -18.81
N ALA A 149 -13.77 -9.65 -17.88
CA ALA A 149 -14.32 -8.32 -18.14
C ALA A 149 -13.28 -7.30 -18.61
N ARG A 150 -11.99 -7.54 -18.36
CA ARG A 150 -10.88 -6.60 -18.67
C ARG A 150 -10.85 -6.11 -20.12
N PRO A 151 -11.16 -6.94 -21.16
CA PRO A 151 -11.19 -6.49 -22.54
C PRO A 151 -12.12 -5.31 -22.80
N ALA A 152 -13.18 -5.12 -22.02
CA ALA A 152 -14.08 -3.99 -22.14
C ALA A 152 -13.43 -2.62 -21.85
N LEU A 153 -12.27 -2.62 -21.20
CA LEU A 153 -11.49 -1.40 -20.94
C LEU A 153 -10.29 -1.26 -21.87
N PHE A 154 -10.16 -2.08 -22.90
CA PHE A 154 -9.05 -1.96 -23.85
C PHE A 154 -9.19 -0.68 -24.68
N PRO A 155 -8.11 0.09 -24.82
CA PRO A 155 -8.09 1.24 -25.70
C PRO A 155 -8.03 0.77 -27.18
N THR A 156 -8.44 1.60 -28.10
CA THR A 156 -8.27 1.33 -29.54
C THR A 156 -6.80 1.10 -29.93
N ARG A 157 -5.89 1.75 -29.20
CA ARG A 157 -4.45 1.58 -29.35
C ARG A 157 -3.76 1.72 -28.01
N TRP A 158 -2.94 0.75 -27.64
CA TRP A 158 -2.11 0.79 -26.45
C TRP A 158 -1.02 1.88 -26.54
N ARG A 159 -0.79 2.59 -25.44
CA ARG A 159 0.26 3.61 -25.35
C ARG A 159 1.64 2.99 -25.13
N SER A 160 1.67 1.89 -24.42
CA SER A 160 2.90 1.16 -24.07
C SER A 160 2.60 -0.32 -23.87
N ARG A 161 3.65 -1.15 -23.95
CA ARG A 161 3.56 -2.56 -23.59
C ARG A 161 3.24 -2.75 -22.09
N ASP A 162 3.68 -1.82 -21.27
CA ASP A 162 3.39 -1.82 -19.83
C ASP A 162 1.89 -1.67 -19.56
N ASP A 163 1.19 -0.81 -20.29
CA ASP A 163 -0.26 -0.69 -20.20
C ASP A 163 -0.97 -1.98 -20.67
N GLU A 164 -0.53 -2.55 -21.77
CA GLU A 164 -1.11 -3.78 -22.34
C GLU A 164 -1.03 -4.96 -21.37
N THR A 165 0.10 -5.13 -20.70
CA THR A 165 0.34 -6.23 -19.78
C THR A 165 -0.20 -5.98 -18.37
N ALA A 166 -0.63 -4.77 -18.02
CA ALA A 166 -1.10 -4.42 -16.70
C ALA A 166 -2.31 -5.26 -16.28
N VAL A 167 -2.31 -5.79 -15.05
CA VAL A 167 -3.49 -6.45 -14.48
C VAL A 167 -4.61 -5.45 -14.32
N PHE A 168 -4.37 -4.33 -13.64
CA PHE A 168 -5.39 -3.33 -13.35
C PHE A 168 -5.29 -2.14 -14.30
N LEU A 169 -6.37 -1.90 -15.03
CA LEU A 169 -6.49 -0.80 -15.99
C LEU A 169 -7.33 0.34 -15.41
N ASN A 170 -6.97 1.57 -15.78
CA ASN A 170 -7.85 2.72 -15.59
C ASN A 170 -8.91 2.77 -16.69
N GLN A 171 -9.89 3.67 -16.58
CA GLN A 171 -10.98 3.81 -17.55
C GLN A 171 -10.53 4.26 -18.96
N ARG A 172 -9.27 4.68 -19.14
CA ARG A 172 -8.67 5.06 -20.43
C ARG A 172 -7.82 3.93 -21.00
N GLY A 173 -7.85 2.74 -20.42
CA GLY A 173 -7.11 1.57 -20.83
C GLY A 173 -5.63 1.56 -20.46
N GLY A 174 -5.09 2.57 -19.77
CA GLY A 174 -3.72 2.55 -19.28
C GLY A 174 -3.63 1.84 -17.93
N ARG A 175 -2.39 1.47 -17.52
CA ARG A 175 -2.12 0.90 -16.19
C ARG A 175 -2.69 1.80 -15.09
N LEU A 176 -3.34 1.21 -14.10
CA LEU A 176 -3.83 1.93 -12.93
C LEU A 176 -2.65 2.44 -12.11
N THR A 177 -2.61 3.75 -11.85
CA THR A 177 -1.56 4.35 -11.04
C THR A 177 -1.77 4.10 -9.55
N ARG A 178 -0.72 4.25 -8.73
CA ARG A 178 -0.84 4.21 -7.27
C ARG A 178 -1.90 5.16 -6.74
N GLN A 179 -1.95 6.39 -7.29
CA GLN A 179 -2.98 7.37 -6.92
C GLN A 179 -4.37 6.93 -7.37
N GLY A 180 -4.49 6.37 -8.58
CA GLY A 180 -5.75 5.81 -9.07
C GLY A 180 -6.27 4.67 -8.18
N GLY A 181 -5.40 3.74 -7.81
CA GLY A 181 -5.77 2.67 -6.88
C GLY A 181 -6.15 3.17 -5.48
N TRP A 182 -5.48 4.23 -4.99
CA TRP A 182 -5.87 4.90 -3.76
C TRP A 182 -7.26 5.52 -3.86
N LEU A 183 -7.56 6.25 -4.95
CA LEU A 183 -8.87 6.85 -5.20
C LEU A 183 -9.99 5.80 -5.30
N VAL A 184 -9.71 4.63 -5.88
CA VAL A 184 -10.65 3.49 -5.90
C VAL A 184 -10.99 3.06 -4.47
N LEU A 185 -9.98 2.79 -3.64
CA LEU A 185 -10.18 2.39 -2.25
C LEU A 185 -10.93 3.47 -1.45
N ASP A 186 -10.51 4.72 -1.57
CA ASP A 186 -11.10 5.87 -0.89
C ASP A 186 -12.59 6.05 -1.25
N GLY A 187 -12.93 5.96 -2.53
CA GLY A 187 -14.30 6.05 -3.01
C GLY A 187 -15.20 4.94 -2.45
N HIS A 188 -14.71 3.69 -2.38
CA HIS A 188 -15.47 2.60 -1.76
C HIS A 188 -15.54 2.74 -0.24
N ALA A 189 -14.47 3.18 0.42
CA ALA A 189 -14.47 3.47 1.84
C ALA A 189 -15.50 4.56 2.19
N GLY A 190 -15.59 5.62 1.36
CA GLY A 190 -16.62 6.66 1.52
C GLY A 190 -18.03 6.10 1.45
N ARG A 191 -18.33 5.24 0.46
CA ARG A 191 -19.63 4.57 0.34
C ARG A 191 -19.96 3.63 1.52
N ALA A 192 -18.94 3.01 2.09
CA ALA A 192 -19.07 2.17 3.27
C ALA A 192 -19.18 2.97 4.59
N GLY A 193 -19.06 4.31 4.57
CA GLY A 193 -18.98 5.15 5.78
C GLY A 193 -17.68 4.93 6.57
N LEU A 194 -16.56 4.68 5.88
CA LEU A 194 -15.26 4.32 6.46
C LEU A 194 -14.11 5.21 5.94
N ALA A 195 -14.40 6.37 5.32
CA ALA A 195 -13.42 7.24 4.66
C ALA A 195 -12.24 7.63 5.57
N ASP A 196 -12.52 7.92 6.86
CA ASP A 196 -11.51 8.40 7.81
C ASP A 196 -10.64 7.28 8.41
N VAL A 197 -11.03 6.02 8.21
CA VAL A 197 -10.35 4.88 8.85
C VAL A 197 -9.69 3.93 7.86
N VAL A 198 -10.13 3.90 6.60
CA VAL A 198 -9.60 3.01 5.58
C VAL A 198 -8.46 3.69 4.81
N SER A 199 -7.36 3.00 4.70
CA SER A 199 -6.25 3.34 3.80
C SER A 199 -5.55 2.06 3.34
N PRO A 200 -4.73 2.08 2.28
CA PRO A 200 -3.99 0.89 1.86
C PRO A 200 -3.12 0.28 2.95
N HIS A 201 -2.56 1.11 3.83
CA HIS A 201 -1.76 0.64 4.96
C HIS A 201 -2.63 0.00 6.05
N VAL A 202 -3.78 0.58 6.35
CA VAL A 202 -4.74 0.04 7.31
C VAL A 202 -5.28 -1.30 6.79
N LEU A 203 -5.66 -1.38 5.52
CA LEU A 203 -6.18 -2.62 4.91
C LEU A 203 -5.15 -3.77 4.99
N ARG A 204 -3.89 -3.48 4.66
CA ARG A 204 -2.79 -4.45 4.79
C ARG A 204 -2.50 -4.82 6.25
N HIS A 205 -2.58 -3.87 7.18
CA HIS A 205 -2.44 -4.12 8.61
C HIS A 205 -3.57 -5.01 9.11
N SER A 206 -4.80 -4.77 8.66
CA SER A 206 -5.98 -5.59 8.99
C SER A 206 -5.82 -7.02 8.46
N CYS A 207 -5.34 -7.20 7.23
CA CYS A 207 -4.99 -8.51 6.70
C CYS A 207 -4.04 -9.26 7.64
N ALA A 208 -2.92 -8.63 8.03
CA ALA A 208 -1.94 -9.23 8.94
C ALA A 208 -2.55 -9.61 10.30
N THR A 209 -3.31 -8.69 10.90
CA THR A 209 -3.95 -8.89 12.21
C THR A 209 -4.95 -10.03 12.15
N HIS A 210 -5.84 -10.04 11.17
CA HIS A 210 -6.85 -11.09 11.02
C HIS A 210 -6.24 -12.47 10.74
N MET A 211 -5.13 -12.54 9.98
CA MET A 211 -4.39 -13.79 9.79
C MET A 211 -3.83 -14.32 11.12
N LEU A 212 -3.23 -13.45 11.94
CA LEU A 212 -2.69 -13.81 13.26
C LEU A 212 -3.80 -14.23 14.23
N ASP A 213 -4.93 -13.49 14.25
CA ASP A 213 -6.08 -13.79 15.10
C ASP A 213 -6.71 -15.16 14.76
N ARG A 214 -6.59 -15.57 13.51
CA ARG A 214 -7.02 -16.90 13.01
C ARG A 214 -5.94 -17.98 13.16
N GLY A 215 -4.85 -17.67 13.85
CA GLY A 215 -3.81 -18.63 14.22
C GLY A 215 -2.73 -18.85 13.16
N ALA A 216 -2.57 -17.94 12.20
CA ALA A 216 -1.44 -17.99 11.28
C ALA A 216 -0.13 -17.75 12.04
N ASP A 217 0.94 -18.44 11.62
CA ASP A 217 2.27 -18.22 12.19
C ASP A 217 2.79 -16.83 11.86
N ILE A 218 3.33 -16.13 12.85
CA ILE A 218 3.81 -14.75 12.72
C ILE A 218 4.93 -14.61 11.68
N ARG A 219 5.79 -15.63 11.53
CA ARG A 219 6.87 -15.62 10.54
C ARG A 219 6.30 -15.77 9.14
N ALA A 220 5.31 -16.66 8.96
CA ALA A 220 4.61 -16.81 7.69
C ALA A 220 3.93 -15.50 7.26
N VAL A 221 3.28 -14.78 8.20
CA VAL A 221 2.68 -13.48 7.93
C VAL A 221 3.74 -12.42 7.60
N GLN A 222 4.88 -12.40 8.29
CA GLN A 222 5.99 -11.48 8.00
C GLN A 222 6.58 -11.72 6.60
N GLU A 223 6.76 -12.98 6.20
CA GLU A 223 7.25 -13.36 4.88
C GLU A 223 6.25 -12.96 3.78
N LEU A 224 4.97 -13.28 3.97
CA LEU A 224 3.89 -12.86 3.06
C LEU A 224 3.93 -11.36 2.82
N LEU A 225 4.09 -10.58 3.88
CA LEU A 225 4.13 -9.13 3.82
C LEU A 225 5.46 -8.58 3.30
N GLY A 226 6.50 -9.41 3.14
CA GLY A 226 7.81 -8.97 2.64
C GLY A 226 8.52 -8.02 3.60
N HIS A 227 8.51 -8.34 4.90
CA HIS A 227 9.45 -7.82 5.87
C HIS A 227 10.77 -8.55 5.68
N ALA A 228 11.84 -7.82 5.38
CA ALA A 228 13.12 -8.33 4.92
C ALA A 228 13.67 -9.44 5.84
N SER A 229 13.59 -10.69 5.46
CA SER A 229 14.58 -11.76 5.64
C SER A 229 14.02 -13.14 5.23
N ILE A 230 14.79 -13.83 4.39
CA ILE A 230 14.84 -15.28 4.14
C ILE A 230 13.75 -15.86 3.23
N SER A 231 14.25 -16.39 2.11
CA SER A 231 13.58 -17.24 1.14
C SER A 231 12.99 -18.49 1.79
N THR A 232 11.70 -18.77 1.59
CA THR A 232 11.23 -20.15 1.63
C THR A 232 9.91 -20.32 0.89
N THR A 233 10.00 -20.79 -0.33
CA THR A 233 8.87 -21.31 -1.11
C THR A 233 8.23 -22.55 -0.44
N GLN A 234 8.89 -23.18 0.51
CA GLN A 234 8.47 -24.43 1.14
C GLN A 234 7.46 -24.26 2.30
N LEU A 235 7.35 -23.08 2.90
CA LEU A 235 6.39 -22.84 3.99
C LEU A 235 4.96 -22.57 3.49
N TYR A 236 4.83 -22.11 2.25
CA TYR A 236 3.53 -21.74 1.70
C TYR A 236 2.61 -22.91 1.36
N THR A 237 3.17 -24.08 1.07
CA THR A 237 2.39 -25.28 0.70
C THR A 237 1.57 -25.85 1.85
N LYS A 238 1.96 -25.58 3.10
CA LYS A 238 1.23 -26.07 4.28
C LYS A 238 0.15 -25.13 4.82
N VAL A 239 0.32 -23.82 4.62
CA VAL A 239 -0.62 -22.78 5.14
C VAL A 239 -1.80 -22.57 4.18
N VAL A 240 -1.58 -22.82 2.88
CA VAL A 240 -2.58 -22.54 1.82
C VAL A 240 -3.70 -23.58 1.76
N THR A 241 -3.48 -24.80 2.27
CA THR A 241 -4.42 -25.90 2.03
C THR A 241 -5.56 -26.00 3.04
N GLU A 242 -5.46 -25.44 4.23
CA GLU A 242 -6.44 -25.73 5.27
C GLU A 242 -7.15 -24.55 5.93
N ARG A 243 -6.67 -23.30 5.81
CA ARG A 243 -7.22 -22.18 6.63
C ARG A 243 -7.28 -20.78 6.01
N LEU A 244 -7.06 -20.62 4.72
CA LEU A 244 -7.29 -19.33 4.07
C LEU A 244 -8.64 -19.38 3.31
N TRP A 245 -9.72 -19.06 4.03
CA TRP A 245 -11.09 -18.77 3.51
C TRP A 245 -11.87 -19.94 2.97
#